data_aab8de5452d6f5ea25de5e7e89931ef6
#
_entry.id   aab8de5452d6f5ea25de5e7e89931ef6
#
_cell.length_a   1.000
_cell.length_b   1.000
_cell.length_c   1.000
_cell.angle_alpha   90.00
_cell.angle_beta   90.00
_cell.angle_gamma   90.00
#
_symmetry.space_group_name_H-M   'P 1'
#
loop_
_entity.id
_entity.type
_entity.pdbx_description
1 polymer ?
#
loop_
_entity_poly.entity_id
_entity_poly.type
_entity_poly.pdbx_seq_one_letter_code
_entity_poly.pdbx_strand_id
1 'polypeptide(L)'
;MNKHLSMRSGNPVLNKNTFTNSDTTNTMTIDGTVNKTAISLLILLCTAFYTFSNNNTQFIWIGIIGGLITAIITMFKKEWSPFTVPIYAALEGLALGGISTIYEHLYAGIVQQAIFLTIGIFSALLIAYKTKVINPTENFKLGVFAATGGIFIFYIITLILSFFGVSTSILNPLNGGMISIGFSIFVVIIASLNLVLDFDFIEEGAEKGAPKYMEWYGAFGLLVTLIWLYLEILRLLSKINSRRS
;
A
#
# COMPACT_ATOMS: atom_id res chain seq x y z
N MET A 1 -37.17 6.76 -9.62
CA MET A 1 -36.95 5.52 -8.82
C MET A 1 -35.77 4.78 -9.44
N ASN A 2 -34.55 5.23 -9.12
CA ASN A 2 -33.32 4.68 -9.70
C ASN A 2 -32.84 3.51 -8.84
N LYS A 3 -33.00 2.31 -9.38
CA LYS A 3 -32.36 1.11 -8.86
C LYS A 3 -30.87 1.21 -9.18
N HIS A 4 -30.06 1.74 -8.27
CA HIS A 4 -28.63 1.53 -8.32
C HIS A 4 -28.36 0.04 -8.10
N LEU A 5 -27.89 -0.61 -9.14
CA LEU A 5 -27.39 -1.98 -9.10
C LEU A 5 -26.22 -2.03 -8.13
N SER A 6 -26.49 -2.62 -6.96
CA SER A 6 -25.52 -2.84 -5.92
C SER A 6 -24.52 -3.89 -6.37
N MET A 7 -23.46 -3.48 -7.01
CA MET A 7 -22.39 -4.38 -7.41
C MET A 7 -21.46 -4.71 -6.26
N ARG A 8 -21.10 -5.97 -6.17
CA ARG A 8 -20.15 -6.50 -5.19
C ARG A 8 -18.79 -5.89 -5.44
N SER A 9 -18.24 -5.18 -4.46
CA SER A 9 -16.82 -4.90 -4.41
C SER A 9 -16.07 -6.23 -4.45
N GLY A 10 -15.16 -6.41 -5.39
CA GLY A 10 -14.34 -7.62 -5.50
C GLY A 10 -13.28 -7.77 -4.41
N ASN A 11 -13.18 -6.79 -3.51
CA ASN A 11 -12.31 -6.86 -2.35
C ASN A 11 -13.03 -7.68 -1.24
N PRO A 12 -12.47 -8.84 -0.78
CA PRO A 12 -13.11 -9.67 0.26
C PRO A 12 -13.28 -8.92 1.59
N VAL A 13 -12.58 -7.80 1.77
CA VAL A 13 -12.67 -6.92 2.93
C VAL A 13 -13.86 -5.95 2.84
N LEU A 14 -14.46 -5.75 1.63
CA LEU A 14 -15.50 -4.77 1.36
C LEU A 14 -16.84 -5.46 1.05
N ASN A 15 -17.53 -5.95 2.07
CA ASN A 15 -18.86 -6.53 1.92
C ASN A 15 -19.94 -5.47 2.23
N LYS A 16 -21.14 -5.56 1.59
CA LYS A 16 -22.28 -4.67 1.80
C LYS A 16 -22.70 -4.54 3.28
N ASN A 17 -22.49 -5.59 4.08
CA ASN A 17 -22.80 -5.59 5.50
C ASN A 17 -21.75 -4.88 6.37
N THR A 18 -20.71 -4.30 5.76
CA THR A 18 -19.67 -3.56 6.48
C THR A 18 -20.20 -2.24 7.07
N PHE A 19 -21.28 -1.69 6.52
CA PHE A 19 -21.85 -0.38 6.88
C PHE A 19 -23.18 -0.47 7.62
N THR A 20 -23.63 -1.62 8.10
CA THR A 20 -24.88 -1.76 8.87
C THR A 20 -24.63 -1.48 10.35
N ASN A 21 -25.39 -0.55 10.89
CA ASN A 21 -25.48 -0.03 12.27
C ASN A 21 -24.44 1.04 12.63
N SER A 22 -24.79 2.30 12.37
CA SER A 22 -24.13 3.45 12.97
C SER A 22 -25.11 4.25 13.82
N ASP A 23 -24.74 4.46 15.09
CA ASP A 23 -25.27 5.59 15.86
C ASP A 23 -24.89 6.87 15.11
N THR A 24 -25.86 7.70 14.77
CA THR A 24 -25.73 8.88 13.90
C THR A 24 -24.80 9.98 14.42
N THR A 25 -24.22 9.82 15.60
CA THR A 25 -23.38 10.83 16.28
C THR A 25 -21.88 10.62 16.11
N ASN A 26 -21.41 9.49 15.56
CA ASN A 26 -19.98 9.16 15.53
C ASN A 26 -19.59 8.46 14.23
N THR A 27 -19.80 9.14 13.09
CA THR A 27 -19.54 8.60 11.75
C THR A 27 -18.15 8.98 11.23
N MET A 28 -17.66 8.16 10.30
CA MET A 28 -16.44 8.39 9.53
C MET A 28 -16.51 9.70 8.74
N THR A 29 -15.40 10.43 8.69
CA THR A 29 -15.22 11.62 7.87
C THR A 29 -13.96 11.51 7.02
N ILE A 30 -13.94 12.18 5.88
CA ILE A 30 -12.73 12.25 5.02
C ILE A 30 -11.59 12.91 5.79
N ASP A 31 -11.85 14.07 6.43
CA ASP A 31 -10.85 14.79 7.21
C ASP A 31 -10.28 13.95 8.36
N GLY A 32 -11.17 13.19 9.04
CA GLY A 32 -10.77 12.25 10.08
C GLY A 32 -9.82 11.18 9.54
N THR A 33 -10.10 10.62 8.37
CA THR A 33 -9.25 9.63 7.71
C THR A 33 -7.91 10.23 7.29
N VAL A 34 -7.91 11.44 6.73
CA VAL A 34 -6.67 12.16 6.36
C VAL A 34 -5.79 12.36 7.60
N ASN A 35 -6.37 12.79 8.72
CA ASN A 35 -5.63 12.96 9.98
C ASN A 35 -5.04 11.64 10.50
N LYS A 36 -5.81 10.54 10.44
CA LYS A 36 -5.34 9.21 10.87
C LYS A 36 -4.23 8.70 9.94
N THR A 37 -4.36 8.94 8.63
CA THR A 37 -3.32 8.62 7.66
C THR A 37 -2.04 9.41 7.95
N ALA A 38 -2.15 10.72 8.19
CA ALA A 38 -1.00 11.56 8.52
C ALA A 38 -0.29 11.11 9.80
N ILE A 39 -1.03 10.78 10.86
CA ILE A 39 -0.47 10.25 12.11
C ILE A 39 0.24 8.92 11.85
N SER A 40 -0.40 8.01 11.11
CA SER A 40 0.18 6.69 10.80
C SER A 40 1.43 6.80 9.94
N LEU A 41 1.43 7.68 8.94
CA LEU A 41 2.62 7.99 8.13
C LEU A 41 3.75 8.58 8.96
N LEU A 42 3.44 9.46 9.90
CA LEU A 42 4.45 10.04 10.80
C LEU A 42 5.09 8.96 11.67
N ILE A 43 4.30 8.06 12.26
CA ILE A 43 4.81 6.92 13.04
C ILE A 43 5.71 6.05 12.17
N LEU A 44 5.25 5.69 10.97
CA LEU A 44 6.01 4.88 10.01
C LEU A 44 7.34 5.55 9.64
N LEU A 45 7.32 6.84 9.31
CA LEU A 45 8.53 7.58 8.93
C LEU A 45 9.52 7.73 10.10
N CYS A 46 9.03 7.95 11.33
CA CYS A 46 9.90 8.02 12.52
C CYS A 46 10.62 6.70 12.77
N THR A 47 9.90 5.57 12.71
CA THR A 47 10.50 4.25 12.92
C THR A 47 11.39 3.83 11.75
N ALA A 48 11.02 4.17 10.51
CA ALA A 48 11.86 3.95 9.33
C ALA A 48 13.16 4.76 9.40
N PHE A 49 13.07 6.04 9.78
CA PHE A 49 14.24 6.90 9.95
C PHE A 49 15.17 6.38 11.05
N TYR A 50 14.61 5.94 12.18
CA TYR A 50 15.40 5.33 13.27
C TYR A 50 16.19 4.12 12.78
N THR A 51 15.56 3.19 12.08
CA THR A 51 16.19 1.98 11.56
C THR A 51 17.22 2.30 10.47
N PHE A 52 16.88 3.21 9.55
CA PHE A 52 17.75 3.64 8.45
C PHE A 52 19.01 4.35 8.96
N SER A 53 18.89 5.33 9.86
CA SER A 53 20.03 6.11 10.37
C SER A 53 20.99 5.29 11.23
N ASN A 54 20.51 4.23 11.88
CA ASN A 54 21.34 3.31 12.66
C ASN A 54 21.88 2.13 11.85
N ASN A 55 21.61 2.07 10.53
CA ASN A 55 21.97 0.93 9.66
C ASN A 55 21.53 -0.44 10.21
N ASN A 56 20.39 -0.47 10.91
CA ASN A 56 19.96 -1.65 11.65
C ASN A 56 19.01 -2.53 10.83
N THR A 57 19.58 -3.47 10.08
CA THR A 57 18.81 -4.40 9.23
C THR A 57 18.15 -5.54 10.03
N GLN A 58 18.47 -5.71 11.30
CA GLN A 58 17.92 -6.80 12.13
C GLN A 58 16.41 -6.64 12.36
N PHE A 59 15.92 -5.40 12.37
CA PHE A 59 14.50 -5.11 12.55
C PHE A 59 13.62 -5.45 11.33
N ILE A 60 14.20 -5.77 10.16
CA ILE A 60 13.43 -6.12 8.95
C ILE A 60 12.48 -7.28 9.23
N TRP A 61 12.98 -8.38 9.81
CA TRP A 61 12.15 -9.55 10.08
C TRP A 61 11.10 -9.32 11.16
N ILE A 62 11.44 -8.53 12.20
CA ILE A 62 10.47 -8.14 13.24
C ILE A 62 9.37 -7.29 12.62
N GLY A 63 9.73 -6.33 11.77
CA GLY A 63 8.79 -5.47 11.07
C GLY A 63 7.88 -6.25 10.13
N ILE A 64 8.43 -7.09 9.25
CA ILE A 64 7.65 -7.88 8.28
C ILE A 64 6.70 -8.85 8.99
N ILE A 65 7.19 -9.65 9.93
CA ILE A 65 6.36 -10.65 10.62
C ILE A 65 5.32 -9.99 11.51
N GLY A 66 5.74 -9.00 12.31
CA GLY A 66 4.83 -8.26 13.18
C GLY A 66 3.83 -7.41 12.38
N GLY A 67 4.27 -6.76 11.30
CA GLY A 67 3.43 -6.03 10.36
C GLY A 67 2.38 -6.95 9.74
N LEU A 68 2.79 -8.12 9.24
CA LEU A 68 1.85 -9.10 8.67
C LEU A 68 0.80 -9.57 9.70
N ILE A 69 1.22 -9.89 10.92
CA ILE A 69 0.30 -10.32 11.98
C ILE A 69 -0.70 -9.20 12.30
N THR A 70 -0.22 -7.96 12.49
CA THR A 70 -1.09 -6.82 12.79
C THR A 70 -2.00 -6.46 11.63
N ALA A 71 -1.54 -6.59 10.37
CA ALA A 71 -2.37 -6.43 9.18
C ALA A 71 -3.51 -7.45 9.15
N ILE A 72 -3.20 -8.73 9.38
CA ILE A 72 -4.20 -9.80 9.44
C ILE A 72 -5.23 -9.51 10.54
N ILE A 73 -4.79 -9.13 11.74
CA ILE A 73 -5.70 -8.77 12.85
C ILE A 73 -6.60 -7.61 12.43
N THR A 74 -6.05 -6.55 11.82
CA THR A 74 -6.80 -5.38 11.37
C THR A 74 -7.85 -5.74 10.31
N MET A 75 -7.52 -6.63 9.38
CA MET A 75 -8.44 -7.09 8.33
C MET A 75 -9.64 -7.85 8.90
N PHE A 76 -9.41 -8.71 9.90
CA PHE A 76 -10.49 -9.52 10.50
C PHE A 76 -11.23 -8.79 11.63
N LYS A 77 -10.59 -7.87 12.33
CA LYS A 77 -11.11 -7.11 13.48
C LYS A 77 -11.00 -5.61 13.21
N LYS A 78 -11.81 -5.11 12.26
CA LYS A 78 -11.82 -3.70 11.83
C LYS A 78 -12.02 -2.71 12.98
N GLU A 79 -12.79 -3.09 13.99
CA GLU A 79 -13.05 -2.29 15.19
C GLU A 79 -11.79 -2.02 16.02
N TRP A 80 -10.75 -2.86 15.86
CA TRP A 80 -9.48 -2.72 16.54
C TRP A 80 -8.50 -1.81 15.77
N SER A 81 -8.90 -1.33 14.59
CA SER A 81 -8.05 -0.47 13.75
C SER A 81 -7.46 0.74 14.47
N PRO A 82 -8.14 1.41 15.45
CA PRO A 82 -7.53 2.53 16.19
C PRO A 82 -6.25 2.14 16.96
N PHE A 83 -6.10 0.87 17.32
CA PHE A 83 -4.93 0.36 18.03
C PHE A 83 -3.96 -0.37 17.08
N THR A 84 -4.50 -1.20 16.20
CA THR A 84 -3.67 -2.05 15.34
C THR A 84 -2.97 -1.26 14.23
N VAL A 85 -3.57 -0.20 13.70
CA VAL A 85 -2.97 0.59 12.62
C VAL A 85 -1.73 1.37 13.05
N PRO A 86 -1.69 2.06 14.21
CA PRO A 86 -0.45 2.65 14.71
C PRO A 86 0.66 1.62 14.96
N ILE A 87 0.30 0.42 15.48
CA ILE A 87 1.27 -0.67 15.69
C ILE A 87 1.79 -1.19 14.34
N TYR A 88 0.90 -1.39 13.38
CA TYR A 88 1.25 -1.76 11.99
C TYR A 88 2.22 -0.74 11.38
N ALA A 89 1.89 0.55 11.48
CA ALA A 89 2.73 1.62 10.95
C ALA A 89 4.13 1.63 11.57
N ALA A 90 4.23 1.41 12.89
CA ALA A 90 5.51 1.34 13.57
C ALA A 90 6.35 0.12 13.11
N LEU A 91 5.73 -1.05 13.01
CA LEU A 91 6.41 -2.28 12.59
C LEU A 91 6.85 -2.21 11.13
N GLU A 92 5.97 -1.78 10.23
CA GLU A 92 6.32 -1.62 8.81
C GLU A 92 7.40 -0.54 8.62
N GLY A 93 7.37 0.53 9.41
CA GLY A 93 8.44 1.52 9.38
C GLY A 93 9.80 0.92 9.75
N LEU A 94 9.88 0.05 10.76
CA LEU A 94 11.12 -0.67 11.09
C LEU A 94 11.61 -1.53 9.91
N ALA A 95 10.70 -2.25 9.24
CA ALA A 95 11.04 -3.05 8.07
C ALA A 95 11.51 -2.18 6.90
N LEU A 96 10.76 -1.12 6.58
CA LEU A 96 11.08 -0.21 5.47
C LEU A 96 12.41 0.50 5.67
N GLY A 97 12.73 0.95 6.89
CA GLY A 97 14.01 1.56 7.20
C GLY A 97 15.18 0.62 6.92
N GLY A 98 15.07 -0.65 7.36
CA GLY A 98 16.09 -1.66 7.11
C GLY A 98 16.22 -2.03 5.62
N ILE A 99 15.10 -2.20 4.91
CA ILE A 99 15.10 -2.45 3.47
C ILE A 99 15.72 -1.26 2.72
N SER A 100 15.36 -0.03 3.08
CA SER A 100 15.92 1.19 2.51
C SER A 100 17.44 1.26 2.70
N THR A 101 17.95 0.87 3.86
CA THR A 101 19.39 0.77 4.13
C THR A 101 20.09 -0.15 3.13
N ILE A 102 19.52 -1.32 2.85
CA ILE A 102 20.09 -2.26 1.87
C ILE A 102 20.16 -1.64 0.47
N TYR A 103 19.08 -0.98 0.02
CA TYR A 103 19.05 -0.35 -1.29
C TYR A 103 19.98 0.88 -1.39
N GLU A 104 20.11 1.67 -0.32
CA GLU A 104 21.01 2.83 -0.27
C GLU A 104 22.49 2.40 -0.35
N HIS A 105 22.85 1.27 0.25
CA HIS A 105 24.19 0.69 0.09
C HIS A 105 24.48 0.17 -1.32
N LEU A 106 23.45 -0.29 -2.05
CA LEU A 106 23.60 -0.68 -3.44
C LEU A 106 23.77 0.52 -4.38
N TYR A 107 22.97 1.55 -4.17
CA TYR A 107 22.93 2.73 -5.02
C TYR A 107 22.64 3.98 -4.18
N ALA A 108 23.68 4.78 -3.92
CA ALA A 108 23.57 6.00 -3.10
C ALA A 108 22.51 6.97 -3.66
N GLY A 109 21.64 7.47 -2.78
CA GLY A 109 20.56 8.42 -3.13
C GLY A 109 19.29 7.76 -3.71
N ILE A 110 19.23 6.44 -3.83
CA ILE A 110 18.05 5.73 -4.38
C ILE A 110 16.82 5.89 -3.48
N VAL A 111 17.03 5.87 -2.16
CA VAL A 111 15.96 6.00 -1.16
C VAL A 111 15.29 7.36 -1.26
N GLN A 112 16.07 8.42 -1.37
CA GLN A 112 15.55 9.78 -1.53
C GLN A 112 14.73 9.90 -2.83
N GLN A 113 15.22 9.35 -3.93
CA GLN A 113 14.48 9.34 -5.21
C GLN A 113 13.16 8.58 -5.09
N ALA A 114 13.17 7.41 -4.43
CA ALA A 114 11.96 6.60 -4.24
C ALA A 114 10.92 7.33 -3.39
N ILE A 115 11.33 8.00 -2.31
CA ILE A 115 10.43 8.79 -1.46
C ILE A 115 9.78 9.92 -2.28
N PHE A 116 10.58 10.71 -3.02
CA PHE A 116 10.04 11.80 -3.82
C PHE A 116 9.09 11.31 -4.92
N LEU A 117 9.41 10.21 -5.60
CA LEU A 117 8.51 9.62 -6.60
C LEU A 117 7.21 9.11 -5.97
N THR A 118 7.29 8.44 -4.82
CA THR A 118 6.10 7.93 -4.12
C THR A 118 5.18 9.09 -3.71
N ILE A 119 5.73 10.13 -3.08
CA ILE A 119 4.97 11.33 -2.69
C ILE A 119 4.42 12.05 -3.93
N GLY A 120 5.22 12.18 -4.99
CA GLY A 120 4.81 12.80 -6.25
C GLY A 120 3.63 12.08 -6.90
N ILE A 121 3.70 10.75 -7.01
CA ILE A 121 2.61 9.92 -7.58
C ILE A 121 1.36 10.02 -6.70
N PHE A 122 1.51 9.86 -5.38
CA PHE A 122 0.39 9.98 -4.43
C PHE A 122 -0.31 11.34 -4.56
N SER A 123 0.46 12.44 -4.54
CA SER A 123 -0.08 13.79 -4.63
C SER A 123 -0.75 14.06 -5.98
N ALA A 124 -0.15 13.61 -7.09
CA ALA A 124 -0.72 13.76 -8.41
C ALA A 124 -2.05 13.01 -8.56
N LEU A 125 -2.11 11.76 -8.07
CA LEU A 125 -3.34 10.97 -8.11
C LEU A 125 -4.41 11.51 -7.17
N LEU A 126 -4.05 12.00 -5.99
CA LEU A 126 -4.99 12.64 -5.07
C LEU A 126 -5.60 13.90 -5.68
N ILE A 127 -4.79 14.74 -6.34
CA ILE A 127 -5.28 15.92 -7.05
C ILE A 127 -6.20 15.50 -8.21
N ALA A 128 -5.78 14.55 -9.03
CA ALA A 128 -6.55 14.06 -10.17
C ALA A 128 -7.90 13.45 -9.73
N TYR A 129 -7.91 12.73 -8.62
CA TYR A 129 -9.13 12.19 -8.01
C TYR A 129 -10.04 13.31 -7.49
N LYS A 130 -9.50 14.24 -6.69
CA LYS A 130 -10.25 15.37 -6.09
C LYS A 130 -10.83 16.30 -7.16
N THR A 131 -10.12 16.50 -8.28
CA THR A 131 -10.60 17.32 -9.40
C THR A 131 -11.52 16.53 -10.36
N LYS A 132 -11.83 15.27 -10.03
CA LYS A 132 -12.68 14.38 -10.84
C LYS A 132 -12.16 14.15 -12.28
N VAL A 133 -10.86 14.35 -12.51
CA VAL A 133 -10.18 13.95 -13.75
C VAL A 133 -10.14 12.43 -13.86
N ILE A 134 -9.99 11.74 -12.73
CA ILE A 134 -10.09 10.28 -12.63
C ILE A 134 -11.36 9.94 -11.83
N ASN A 135 -12.30 9.26 -12.50
CA ASN A 135 -13.49 8.69 -11.86
C ASN A 135 -13.39 7.16 -11.94
N PRO A 136 -13.26 6.46 -10.82
CA PRO A 136 -13.17 5.00 -10.81
C PRO A 136 -14.53 4.38 -11.14
N THR A 137 -14.69 3.98 -12.42
CA THR A 137 -15.86 3.22 -12.86
C THR A 137 -15.78 1.78 -12.33
N GLU A 138 -16.91 1.06 -12.29
CA GLU A 138 -16.93 -0.34 -11.84
C GLU A 138 -16.00 -1.23 -12.69
N ASN A 139 -15.92 -1.01 -13.99
CA ASN A 139 -15.00 -1.73 -14.88
C ASN A 139 -13.53 -1.41 -14.56
N PHE A 140 -13.23 -0.15 -14.22
CA PHE A 140 -11.90 0.27 -13.79
C PHE A 140 -11.51 -0.44 -12.48
N LYS A 141 -12.40 -0.42 -11.47
CA LYS A 141 -12.18 -1.11 -10.18
C LYS A 141 -11.91 -2.60 -10.39
N LEU A 142 -12.72 -3.25 -11.23
CA LEU A 142 -12.58 -4.68 -11.54
C LEU A 142 -11.24 -4.98 -12.24
N GLY A 143 -10.83 -4.13 -13.19
CA GLY A 143 -9.56 -4.26 -13.91
C GLY A 143 -8.35 -4.13 -12.99
N VAL A 144 -8.33 -3.11 -12.13
CA VAL A 144 -7.24 -2.90 -11.15
C VAL A 144 -7.20 -4.04 -10.15
N PHE A 145 -8.36 -4.49 -9.64
CA PHE A 145 -8.44 -5.62 -8.73
C PHE A 145 -7.91 -6.92 -9.36
N ALA A 146 -8.30 -7.22 -10.60
CA ALA A 146 -7.83 -8.42 -11.29
C ALA A 146 -6.31 -8.36 -11.56
N ALA A 147 -5.79 -7.20 -11.95
CA ALA A 147 -4.35 -7.00 -12.16
C ALA A 147 -3.56 -7.16 -10.84
N THR A 148 -4.05 -6.55 -9.74
CA THR A 148 -3.46 -6.69 -8.40
C THR A 148 -3.46 -8.15 -7.95
N GLY A 149 -4.58 -8.86 -8.13
CA GLY A 149 -4.69 -10.28 -7.83
C GLY A 149 -3.70 -11.13 -8.64
N GLY A 150 -3.54 -10.82 -9.93
CA GLY A 150 -2.56 -11.49 -10.80
C GLY A 150 -1.10 -11.28 -10.33
N ILE A 151 -0.74 -10.05 -9.95
CA ILE A 151 0.58 -9.72 -9.38
C ILE A 151 0.80 -10.49 -8.07
N PHE A 152 -0.21 -10.52 -7.19
CA PHE A 152 -0.13 -11.23 -5.91
C PHE A 152 0.07 -12.74 -6.11
N ILE A 153 -0.70 -13.37 -7.01
CA ILE A 153 -0.53 -14.79 -7.36
C ILE A 153 0.87 -15.03 -7.92
N PHE A 154 1.36 -14.17 -8.80
CA PHE A 154 2.72 -14.27 -9.34
C PHE A 154 3.77 -14.21 -8.23
N TYR A 155 3.63 -13.33 -7.24
CA TYR A 155 4.55 -13.24 -6.10
C TYR A 155 4.50 -14.49 -5.21
N ILE A 156 3.31 -15.05 -4.97
CA ILE A 156 3.17 -16.31 -4.21
C ILE A 156 3.83 -17.46 -4.96
N ILE A 157 3.59 -17.61 -6.26
CA ILE A 157 4.21 -18.67 -7.07
C ILE A 157 5.72 -18.54 -7.03
N THR A 158 6.27 -17.33 -7.21
CA THR A 158 7.72 -17.12 -7.18
C THR A 158 8.31 -17.37 -5.80
N LEU A 159 7.60 -17.04 -4.73
CA LEU A 159 7.99 -17.37 -3.35
C LEU A 159 8.05 -18.89 -3.14
N ILE A 160 7.01 -19.61 -3.56
CA ILE A 160 6.98 -21.08 -3.46
C ILE A 160 8.14 -21.69 -4.26
N LEU A 161 8.35 -21.25 -5.50
CA LEU A 161 9.46 -21.74 -6.34
C LEU A 161 10.83 -21.48 -5.70
N SER A 162 10.99 -20.37 -4.97
CA SER A 162 12.25 -20.07 -4.28
C SER A 162 12.58 -21.08 -3.18
N PHE A 163 11.58 -21.67 -2.51
CA PHE A 163 11.80 -22.76 -1.55
C PHE A 163 12.31 -24.05 -2.21
N PHE A 164 12.04 -24.22 -3.50
CA PHE A 164 12.57 -25.35 -4.29
C PHE A 164 13.90 -25.01 -5.00
N GLY A 165 14.52 -23.86 -4.66
CA GLY A 165 15.78 -23.42 -5.26
C GLY A 165 15.66 -22.80 -6.66
N VAL A 166 14.43 -22.59 -7.15
CA VAL A 166 14.19 -21.92 -8.44
C VAL A 166 14.07 -20.41 -8.21
N SER A 167 15.10 -19.66 -8.60
CA SER A 167 15.06 -18.19 -8.52
C SER A 167 14.48 -17.59 -9.80
N THR A 168 13.47 -16.73 -9.66
CA THR A 168 12.92 -15.95 -10.77
C THR A 168 13.75 -14.67 -10.97
N SER A 169 14.43 -14.59 -12.10
CA SER A 169 15.26 -13.44 -12.47
C SER A 169 14.48 -12.12 -12.53
N ILE A 170 13.17 -12.15 -12.84
CA ILE A 170 12.31 -10.95 -12.97
C ILE A 170 12.18 -10.18 -11.67
N LEU A 171 12.17 -10.86 -10.51
CA LEU A 171 12.04 -10.20 -9.20
C LEU A 171 13.37 -9.74 -8.60
N ASN A 172 14.49 -10.17 -9.17
CA ASN A 172 15.80 -9.75 -8.69
C ASN A 172 16.01 -8.24 -8.90
N PRO A 173 16.25 -7.45 -7.85
CA PRO A 173 16.46 -6.01 -7.95
C PRO A 173 17.72 -5.62 -8.73
N LEU A 174 18.66 -6.56 -8.90
CA LEU A 174 19.90 -6.36 -9.66
C LEU A 174 19.77 -6.78 -11.15
N ASN A 175 18.59 -7.22 -11.57
CA ASN A 175 18.37 -7.60 -12.97
C ASN A 175 17.93 -6.40 -13.81
N GLY A 176 18.85 -5.74 -14.50
CA GLY A 176 18.61 -4.64 -15.43
C GLY A 176 18.05 -5.07 -16.80
N GLY A 177 17.57 -6.30 -16.97
CA GLY A 177 16.95 -6.78 -18.20
C GLY A 177 15.67 -6.02 -18.56
N MET A 178 15.44 -5.79 -19.86
CA MET A 178 14.31 -4.98 -20.35
C MET A 178 12.94 -5.55 -19.89
N ILE A 179 12.77 -6.87 -19.88
CA ILE A 179 11.54 -7.53 -19.42
C ILE A 179 11.35 -7.32 -17.91
N SER A 180 12.42 -7.38 -17.12
CA SER A 180 12.38 -7.16 -15.67
C SER A 180 12.03 -5.72 -15.31
N ILE A 181 12.55 -4.74 -16.03
CA ILE A 181 12.21 -3.32 -15.88
C ILE A 181 10.76 -3.09 -16.31
N GLY A 182 10.34 -3.61 -17.47
CA GLY A 182 8.96 -3.48 -17.97
C GLY A 182 7.93 -4.05 -16.98
N PHE A 183 8.23 -5.21 -16.38
CA PHE A 183 7.39 -5.79 -15.32
C PHE A 183 7.31 -4.85 -14.10
N SER A 184 8.44 -4.29 -13.64
CA SER A 184 8.42 -3.36 -12.49
C SER A 184 7.65 -2.08 -12.79
N ILE A 185 7.74 -1.52 -14.01
CA ILE A 185 6.92 -0.37 -14.43
C ILE A 185 5.43 -0.74 -14.38
N PHE A 186 5.05 -1.89 -14.92
CA PHE A 186 3.68 -2.38 -14.87
C PHE A 186 3.16 -2.47 -13.42
N VAL A 187 3.95 -3.05 -12.51
CA VAL A 187 3.55 -3.19 -11.10
C VAL A 187 3.43 -1.82 -10.42
N VAL A 188 4.36 -0.88 -10.68
CA VAL A 188 4.28 0.50 -10.16
C VAL A 188 3.00 1.19 -10.63
N ILE A 189 2.61 1.02 -11.90
CA ILE A 189 1.36 1.57 -12.43
C ILE A 189 0.16 0.97 -11.69
N ILE A 190 0.10 -0.36 -11.54
CA ILE A 190 -1.02 -1.02 -10.84
C ILE A 190 -1.07 -0.62 -9.37
N ALA A 191 0.06 -0.56 -8.66
CA ALA A 191 0.13 -0.07 -7.28
C ALA A 191 -0.37 1.37 -7.16
N SER A 192 0.00 2.23 -8.11
CA SER A 192 -0.48 3.62 -8.17
C SER A 192 -2.00 3.68 -8.37
N LEU A 193 -2.57 2.85 -9.26
CA LEU A 193 -4.01 2.82 -9.50
C LEU A 193 -4.80 2.29 -8.29
N ASN A 194 -4.19 1.47 -7.43
CA ASN A 194 -4.83 1.06 -6.17
C ASN A 194 -5.05 2.24 -5.22
N LEU A 195 -4.19 3.29 -5.23
CA LEU A 195 -4.44 4.50 -4.44
C LEU A 195 -5.77 5.18 -4.82
N VAL A 196 -6.14 5.15 -6.10
CA VAL A 196 -7.43 5.68 -6.57
C VAL A 196 -8.60 4.88 -5.99
N LEU A 197 -8.45 3.56 -5.87
CA LEU A 197 -9.46 2.70 -5.22
C LEU A 197 -9.55 2.97 -3.72
N ASP A 198 -8.41 3.25 -3.06
CA ASP A 198 -8.40 3.59 -1.64
C ASP A 198 -9.09 4.94 -1.38
N PHE A 199 -8.90 5.94 -2.25
CA PHE A 199 -9.61 7.23 -2.16
C PHE A 199 -11.11 7.04 -2.32
N ASP A 200 -11.54 6.27 -3.32
CA ASP A 200 -12.95 5.97 -3.58
C ASP A 200 -13.60 5.21 -2.41
N PHE A 201 -12.88 4.26 -1.82
CA PHE A 201 -13.35 3.55 -0.62
C PHE A 201 -13.57 4.50 0.57
N ILE A 202 -12.65 5.46 0.79
CA ILE A 202 -12.74 6.43 1.88
C ILE A 202 -13.93 7.37 1.66
N GLU A 203 -14.11 7.87 0.43
CA GLU A 203 -15.24 8.76 0.07
C GLU A 203 -16.57 8.02 0.24
N GLU A 204 -16.69 6.82 -0.31
CA GLU A 204 -17.88 5.97 -0.19
C GLU A 204 -18.21 5.64 1.28
N GLY A 205 -17.18 5.35 2.11
CA GLY A 205 -17.35 5.09 3.54
C GLY A 205 -17.88 6.31 4.30
N ALA A 206 -17.37 7.50 3.99
CA ALA A 206 -17.82 8.75 4.59
C ALA A 206 -19.25 9.09 4.17
N GLU A 207 -19.60 8.95 2.88
CA GLU A 207 -20.94 9.19 2.34
C GLU A 207 -22.00 8.26 2.94
N LYS A 208 -21.63 6.99 3.18
CA LYS A 208 -22.52 5.99 3.79
C LYS A 208 -22.61 6.09 5.31
N GLY A 209 -21.92 7.02 5.94
CA GLY A 209 -21.92 7.19 7.38
C GLY A 209 -21.31 5.99 8.13
N ALA A 210 -20.24 5.41 7.62
CA ALA A 210 -19.54 4.30 8.27
C ALA A 210 -19.12 4.65 9.71
N PRO A 211 -18.95 3.66 10.60
CA PRO A 211 -18.53 3.90 11.99
C PRO A 211 -17.17 4.62 12.08
N LYS A 212 -16.96 5.39 13.14
CA LYS A 212 -15.76 6.25 13.35
C LYS A 212 -14.43 5.49 13.26
N TYR A 213 -14.36 4.25 13.71
CA TYR A 213 -13.14 3.43 13.63
C TYR A 213 -12.70 3.15 12.18
N MET A 214 -13.62 3.27 11.21
CA MET A 214 -13.31 3.10 9.78
C MET A 214 -12.38 4.18 9.22
N GLU A 215 -12.21 5.32 9.91
CA GLU A 215 -11.17 6.30 9.58
C GLU A 215 -9.77 5.70 9.70
N TRP A 216 -9.51 4.92 10.76
CA TRP A 216 -8.26 4.20 10.93
C TRP A 216 -8.12 3.05 9.93
N TYR A 217 -9.23 2.37 9.61
CA TYR A 217 -9.22 1.31 8.62
C TYR A 217 -8.95 1.83 7.20
N GLY A 218 -9.52 2.98 6.83
CA GLY A 218 -9.20 3.67 5.57
C GLY A 218 -7.74 4.13 5.52
N ALA A 219 -7.22 4.66 6.63
CA ALA A 219 -5.80 4.99 6.75
C ALA A 219 -4.90 3.76 6.59
N PHE A 220 -5.30 2.59 7.13
CA PHE A 220 -4.60 1.33 6.95
C PHE A 220 -4.52 0.93 5.48
N GLY A 221 -5.61 1.00 4.72
CA GLY A 221 -5.62 0.71 3.28
C GLY A 221 -4.61 1.58 2.53
N LEU A 222 -4.66 2.90 2.75
CA LEU A 222 -3.71 3.85 2.15
C LEU A 222 -2.25 3.53 2.53
N LEU A 223 -1.97 3.18 3.80
CA LEU A 223 -0.62 2.81 4.20
C LEU A 223 -0.11 1.58 3.46
N VAL A 224 -0.91 0.52 3.40
CA VAL A 224 -0.53 -0.73 2.71
C VAL A 224 -0.17 -0.43 1.25
N THR A 225 -1.01 0.34 0.56
CA THR A 225 -0.79 0.68 -0.85
C THR A 225 0.44 1.59 -1.04
N LEU A 226 0.65 2.58 -0.16
CA LEU A 226 1.82 3.46 -0.21
C LEU A 226 3.13 2.71 0.06
N ILE A 227 3.13 1.79 1.03
CA ILE A 227 4.28 0.92 1.33
C ILE A 227 4.61 0.05 0.11
N TRP A 228 3.59 -0.59 -0.48
CA TRP A 228 3.79 -1.40 -1.68
C TRP A 228 4.34 -0.57 -2.84
N LEU A 229 3.76 0.60 -3.11
CA LEU A 229 4.22 1.52 -4.16
C LEU A 229 5.69 1.92 -3.94
N TYR A 230 6.05 2.29 -2.71
CA TYR A 230 7.42 2.67 -2.36
C TYR A 230 8.42 1.53 -2.64
N LEU A 231 8.09 0.31 -2.21
CA LEU A 231 8.95 -0.86 -2.44
C LEU A 231 9.11 -1.20 -3.92
N GLU A 232 8.04 -1.06 -4.72
CA GLU A 232 8.13 -1.28 -6.16
C GLU A 232 8.93 -0.20 -6.87
N ILE A 233 8.84 1.06 -6.43
CA ILE A 233 9.67 2.16 -6.95
C ILE A 233 11.14 1.91 -6.60
N LEU A 234 11.47 1.51 -5.37
CA LEU A 234 12.84 1.13 -5.00
C LEU A 234 13.37 0.02 -5.90
N ARG A 235 12.57 -1.02 -6.12
CA ARG A 235 12.94 -2.14 -7.00
C ARG A 235 13.15 -1.68 -8.44
N LEU A 236 12.25 -0.84 -8.95
CA LEU A 236 12.36 -0.29 -10.31
C LEU A 236 13.63 0.55 -10.48
N LEU A 237 13.89 1.48 -9.56
CA LEU A 237 15.08 2.32 -9.59
C LEU A 237 16.37 1.51 -9.50
N SER A 238 16.41 0.48 -8.66
CA SER A 238 17.55 -0.44 -8.56
C SER A 238 17.83 -1.15 -9.89
N LYS A 239 16.80 -1.66 -10.57
CA LYS A 239 16.93 -2.30 -11.88
C LYS A 239 17.43 -1.34 -12.96
N ILE A 240 16.95 -0.09 -12.95
CA ILE A 240 17.41 0.95 -13.89
C ILE A 240 18.89 1.28 -13.63
N ASN A 241 19.30 1.41 -12.37
CA ASN A 241 20.70 1.68 -12.02
C ASN A 241 21.60 0.50 -12.38
N SER A 242 21.16 -0.75 -12.10
CA SER A 242 21.91 -1.97 -12.48
C SER A 242 22.11 -2.12 -13.99
N ARG A 243 21.25 -1.53 -14.82
CA ARG A 243 21.44 -1.52 -16.28
C ARG A 243 22.49 -0.50 -16.74
N ARG A 244 22.72 0.56 -15.94
CA ARG A 244 23.66 1.66 -16.28
C ARG A 244 25.08 1.38 -15.80
N SER A 245 25.24 0.53 -14.79
CA SER A 245 26.53 0.06 -14.27
C SER A 245 27.03 -1.16 -15.01
#